data_e0f780733b824fcefd844d72aea08540
#
_entry.id   e0f780733b824fcefd844d72aea08540
#
_cell.length_a   1.000
_cell.length_b   1.000
_cell.length_c   1.000
_cell.angle_alpha   90.00
_cell.angle_beta   90.00
_cell.angle_gamma   90.00
#
_symmetry.space_group_name_H-M   'P 1'
#
loop_
_entity.id
_entity.type
_entity.pdbx_description
1 polymer ?
#
loop_
_entity_poly.entity_id
_entity_poly.type
_entity_poly.pdbx_seq_one_letter_code
_entity_poly.pdbx_strand_id
1 'polypeptide(L)'
;MKRLFLTLIMGFSFFGLFGQTDKFKTVDASEFAKFISDTTVTVLDVRTAAEHAEGYIPGTHYNIDVLEDSYTKIATETLPKDKPVALYCRSGNRSKNAARILAEKGYEVVELGTGFRGWVAAEKEVAKDSNKE
;
A
#
# COMPACT_ATOMS: atom_id res chain seq x y z
N MET A 1 -31.94 12.72 20.33
CA MET A 1 -30.68 12.54 20.95
C MET A 1 -30.22 11.16 21.03
N LYS A 2 -30.99 10.28 21.54
CA LYS A 2 -30.58 8.92 21.67
C LYS A 2 -30.32 8.29 20.33
N ARG A 3 -31.05 8.68 19.33
CA ARG A 3 -30.87 8.10 18.02
C ARG A 3 -29.53 8.42 17.46
N LEU A 4 -29.06 9.59 17.74
CA LEU A 4 -27.76 9.99 17.23
C LEU A 4 -26.68 9.12 17.79
N PHE A 5 -26.76 8.81 19.05
CA PHE A 5 -25.78 7.96 19.66
C PHE A 5 -25.75 6.60 19.03
N LEU A 6 -26.91 6.08 18.77
CA LEU A 6 -27.00 4.77 18.18
C LEU A 6 -26.33 4.71 16.85
N THR A 7 -26.54 5.74 16.07
CA THR A 7 -25.96 5.77 14.76
C THR A 7 -24.46 5.75 14.82
N LEU A 8 -23.94 6.52 15.76
CA LEU A 8 -22.51 6.56 15.91
C LEU A 8 -21.94 5.22 16.31
N ILE A 9 -22.60 4.59 17.23
CA ILE A 9 -22.15 3.31 17.70
C ILE A 9 -22.13 2.29 16.57
N MET A 10 -23.12 2.34 15.74
CA MET A 10 -23.16 1.42 14.63
C MET A 10 -22.02 1.65 13.69
N GLY A 11 -21.70 2.89 13.44
CA GLY A 11 -20.59 3.17 12.57
C GLY A 11 -19.31 2.62 13.13
N PHE A 12 -19.13 2.77 14.41
CA PHE A 12 -17.96 2.24 15.05
C PHE A 12 -17.90 0.75 14.99
N SER A 13 -19.00 0.11 15.21
CA SER A 13 -19.04 -1.33 15.19
C SER A 13 -18.64 -1.87 13.85
N PHE A 14 -19.18 -1.29 12.83
CA PHE A 14 -18.87 -1.74 11.49
C PHE A 14 -17.39 -1.61 11.22
N PHE A 15 -16.84 -0.50 11.60
CA PHE A 15 -15.45 -0.25 11.39
C PHE A 15 -14.59 -1.22 12.17
N GLY A 16 -14.95 -1.49 13.38
CA GLY A 16 -14.22 -2.39 14.21
C GLY A 16 -14.18 -3.79 13.66
N LEU A 17 -15.31 -4.23 13.13
CA LEU A 17 -15.36 -5.55 12.56
C LEU A 17 -14.41 -5.67 11.41
N PHE A 18 -14.39 -4.65 10.60
CA PHE A 18 -13.58 -4.69 9.45
C PHE A 18 -12.10 -4.78 9.80
N GLY A 19 -11.69 -4.08 10.79
CA GLY A 19 -10.30 -4.03 11.15
C GLY A 19 -9.81 -5.18 11.96
N GLN A 20 -10.70 -6.12 12.29
CA GLN A 20 -10.27 -7.15 13.17
C GLN A 20 -9.39 -8.18 12.57
N THR A 21 -9.68 -8.66 11.41
CA THR A 21 -8.93 -9.74 10.85
C THR A 21 -7.69 -9.22 10.20
N ASP A 22 -7.85 -8.32 9.28
CA ASP A 22 -6.72 -7.76 8.61
C ASP A 22 -6.75 -6.31 8.82
N LYS A 23 -5.63 -5.73 9.06
CA LYS A 23 -5.58 -4.32 9.22
C LYS A 23 -5.33 -3.62 7.92
N PHE A 24 -5.33 -4.34 6.83
CA PHE A 24 -5.11 -3.75 5.52
C PHE A 24 -6.02 -4.46 4.51
N LYS A 25 -6.14 -3.86 3.34
CA LYS A 25 -6.99 -4.39 2.30
C LYS A 25 -6.15 -4.87 1.14
N THR A 26 -6.53 -5.99 0.54
CA THR A 26 -5.83 -6.55 -0.61
C THR A 26 -6.70 -6.38 -1.84
N VAL A 27 -6.13 -5.86 -2.92
CA VAL A 27 -6.88 -5.62 -4.15
C VAL A 27 -6.12 -6.15 -5.35
N ASP A 28 -6.80 -6.24 -6.48
CA ASP A 28 -6.16 -6.67 -7.71
C ASP A 28 -5.61 -5.47 -8.49
N ALA A 29 -5.04 -5.72 -9.65
CA ALA A 29 -4.39 -4.66 -10.40
C ALA A 29 -5.36 -3.57 -10.85
N SER A 30 -6.56 -3.94 -11.25
CA SER A 30 -7.54 -2.96 -11.67
C SER A 30 -7.96 -2.05 -10.55
N GLU A 31 -8.23 -2.62 -9.39
CA GLU A 31 -8.60 -1.81 -8.25
C GLU A 31 -7.45 -0.99 -7.74
N PHE A 32 -6.26 -1.56 -7.77
CA PHE A 32 -5.08 -0.83 -7.35
C PHE A 32 -4.86 0.40 -8.25
N ALA A 33 -5.03 0.22 -9.55
CA ALA A 33 -4.87 1.33 -10.50
C ALA A 33 -5.85 2.46 -10.19
N LYS A 34 -7.08 2.11 -9.86
CA LYS A 34 -8.06 3.12 -9.50
C LYS A 34 -7.68 3.83 -8.22
N PHE A 35 -7.24 3.06 -7.26
CA PHE A 35 -6.92 3.61 -5.96
C PHE A 35 -5.76 4.61 -6.06
N ILE A 36 -4.72 4.27 -6.81
CA ILE A 36 -3.56 5.14 -6.89
C ILE A 36 -3.76 6.32 -7.85
N SER A 37 -4.87 6.36 -8.56
CA SER A 37 -5.16 7.54 -9.37
C SER A 37 -5.52 8.73 -8.49
N ASP A 38 -5.84 8.48 -7.24
CA ASP A 38 -6.10 9.53 -6.27
C ASP A 38 -4.76 10.08 -5.80
N THR A 39 -4.50 11.35 -6.06
CA THR A 39 -3.19 11.94 -5.78
C THR A 39 -2.89 12.09 -4.30
N THR A 40 -3.87 11.87 -3.44
CA THR A 40 -3.61 11.93 -2.00
C THR A 40 -3.08 10.62 -1.45
N VAL A 41 -3.03 9.59 -2.28
CA VAL A 41 -2.53 8.29 -1.84
C VAL A 41 -1.02 8.22 -2.05
N THR A 42 -0.30 7.71 -1.05
CA THR A 42 1.13 7.50 -1.18
C THR A 42 1.38 6.12 -1.75
N VAL A 43 2.13 6.01 -2.82
CA VAL A 43 2.39 4.73 -3.47
C VAL A 43 3.80 4.28 -3.14
N LEU A 44 3.91 3.08 -2.60
CA LEU A 44 5.15 2.56 -2.05
C LEU A 44 5.52 1.21 -2.65
N ASP A 45 6.72 1.13 -3.19
CA ASP A 45 7.28 -0.13 -3.68
C ASP A 45 8.13 -0.71 -2.56
N VAL A 46 7.76 -1.89 -2.05
CA VAL A 46 8.51 -2.48 -0.95
C VAL A 46 9.48 -3.56 -1.41
N ARG A 47 9.77 -3.58 -2.72
CA ARG A 47 10.76 -4.51 -3.27
C ARG A 47 12.17 -3.95 -3.05
N THR A 48 13.16 -4.71 -3.46
CA THR A 48 14.55 -4.24 -3.37
C THR A 48 14.79 -3.09 -4.34
N ALA A 49 15.84 -2.36 -4.09
CA ALA A 49 16.21 -1.26 -4.99
C ALA A 49 16.53 -1.77 -6.39
N ALA A 50 17.13 -2.94 -6.49
CA ALA A 50 17.46 -3.50 -7.78
C ALA A 50 16.20 -3.83 -8.59
N GLU A 51 15.20 -4.39 -7.92
CA GLU A 51 13.94 -4.67 -8.59
C GLU A 51 13.27 -3.38 -9.06
N HIS A 52 13.27 -2.38 -8.19
CA HIS A 52 12.66 -1.11 -8.54
C HIS A 52 13.36 -0.48 -9.75
N ALA A 53 14.67 -0.59 -9.80
CA ALA A 53 15.44 0.00 -10.89
C ALA A 53 15.07 -0.59 -12.25
N GLU A 54 14.59 -1.83 -12.23
CA GLU A 54 14.22 -2.49 -13.49
C GLU A 54 12.84 -2.12 -13.97
N GLY A 55 12.04 -1.51 -13.16
CA GLY A 55 10.70 -1.09 -13.55
C GLY A 55 9.81 -1.02 -12.33
N TYR A 56 8.86 -0.11 -12.35
CA TYR A 56 7.96 0.08 -11.21
C TYR A 56 6.62 0.62 -11.71
N ILE A 57 5.64 0.62 -10.85
CA ILE A 57 4.31 1.13 -11.21
C ILE A 57 4.39 2.64 -11.30
N PRO A 58 3.92 3.24 -12.40
CA PRO A 58 3.97 4.70 -12.53
C PRO A 58 3.23 5.35 -11.36
N GLY A 59 3.80 6.41 -10.84
CA GLY A 59 3.22 7.08 -9.69
C GLY A 59 3.77 6.62 -8.37
N THR A 60 4.70 5.67 -8.37
CA THR A 60 5.34 5.23 -7.13
C THR A 60 6.15 6.39 -6.56
N HIS A 61 5.90 6.69 -5.29
CA HIS A 61 6.57 7.80 -4.62
C HIS A 61 7.84 7.38 -3.92
N TYR A 62 7.86 6.16 -3.38
CA TYR A 62 9.01 5.71 -2.58
C TYR A 62 9.28 4.25 -2.82
N ASN A 63 10.54 3.87 -2.68
CA ASN A 63 10.95 2.48 -2.69
C ASN A 63 11.68 2.20 -1.38
N ILE A 64 11.06 1.43 -0.51
CA ILE A 64 11.61 1.09 0.81
C ILE A 64 11.53 -0.42 0.95
N ASP A 65 12.68 -1.06 0.97
CA ASP A 65 12.79 -2.51 0.92
C ASP A 65 12.36 -3.14 2.25
N VAL A 66 11.30 -3.93 2.22
CA VAL A 66 10.76 -4.52 3.43
C VAL A 66 11.68 -5.61 3.99
N LEU A 67 12.64 -6.09 3.21
CA LEU A 67 13.57 -7.09 3.70
C LEU A 67 14.68 -6.48 4.56
N GLU A 68 14.81 -5.17 4.54
CA GLU A 68 15.83 -4.51 5.36
C GLU A 68 15.32 -4.35 6.79
N ASP A 69 16.23 -4.54 7.74
CA ASP A 69 15.85 -4.37 9.14
C ASP A 69 15.35 -2.98 9.43
N SER A 70 15.80 -2.00 8.66
CA SER A 70 15.42 -0.61 8.87
C SER A 70 14.08 -0.23 8.25
N TYR A 71 13.38 -1.19 7.64
CA TYR A 71 12.14 -0.88 6.93
C TYR A 71 11.16 -0.09 7.79
N THR A 72 10.85 -0.59 8.97
CA THR A 72 9.85 0.05 9.81
C THR A 72 10.24 1.47 10.17
N LYS A 73 11.49 1.65 10.54
CA LYS A 73 11.95 2.97 10.93
C LYS A 73 11.90 3.95 9.76
N ILE A 74 12.45 3.54 8.63
CA ILE A 74 12.48 4.43 7.48
C ILE A 74 11.09 4.75 6.99
N ALA A 75 10.23 3.74 6.92
CA ALA A 75 8.89 3.96 6.42
C ALA A 75 8.10 4.90 7.32
N THR A 76 8.18 4.70 8.64
CA THR A 76 7.41 5.54 9.54
C THR A 76 7.95 6.96 9.61
N GLU A 77 9.22 7.14 9.29
CA GLU A 77 9.79 8.49 9.24
C GLU A 77 9.52 9.19 7.92
N THR A 78 9.25 8.42 6.89
CA THR A 78 9.11 8.96 5.54
C THR A 78 7.66 9.17 5.12
N LEU A 79 6.80 8.21 5.44
CA LEU A 79 5.44 8.21 4.92
C LEU A 79 4.51 9.09 5.75
N PRO A 80 3.75 9.97 5.11
CA PRO A 80 2.77 10.78 5.86
C PRO A 80 1.74 9.88 6.50
N LYS A 81 1.42 10.13 7.75
CA LYS A 81 0.46 9.32 8.46
C LYS A 81 -0.97 9.64 8.13
N ASP A 82 -1.22 10.81 7.61
CA ASP A 82 -2.58 11.23 7.32
C ASP A 82 -3.02 10.89 5.90
N LYS A 83 -2.23 10.09 5.19
CA LYS A 83 -2.58 9.69 3.83
C LYS A 83 -2.57 8.17 3.74
N PRO A 84 -3.48 7.61 2.94
CA PRO A 84 -3.45 6.16 2.74
C PRO A 84 -2.18 5.75 2.00
N VAL A 85 -1.74 4.54 2.24
CA VAL A 85 -0.57 3.99 1.59
C VAL A 85 -1.01 2.83 0.72
N ALA A 86 -0.66 2.88 -0.56
CA ALA A 86 -0.87 1.77 -1.47
C ALA A 86 0.49 1.17 -1.74
N LEU A 87 0.67 -0.12 -1.45
CA LEU A 87 1.99 -0.70 -1.59
C LEU A 87 1.97 -2.02 -2.35
N TYR A 88 3.11 -2.39 -2.87
CA TYR A 88 3.21 -3.61 -3.65
C TYR A 88 4.62 -4.18 -3.57
N CYS A 89 4.70 -5.50 -3.79
CA CYS A 89 5.99 -6.15 -3.97
C CYS A 89 5.97 -6.86 -5.32
N ARG A 90 6.70 -7.94 -5.48
CA ARG A 90 6.78 -8.61 -6.77
C ARG A 90 5.57 -9.52 -7.00
N SER A 91 5.23 -10.35 -6.04
CA SER A 91 4.17 -11.34 -6.22
C SER A 91 3.13 -11.38 -5.11
N GLY A 92 3.21 -10.47 -4.16
CA GLY A 92 2.22 -10.39 -3.09
C GLY A 92 2.64 -10.99 -1.77
N ASN A 93 3.83 -11.59 -1.69
CA ASN A 93 4.27 -12.18 -0.44
C ASN A 93 4.86 -11.18 0.53
N ARG A 94 5.85 -10.43 0.09
CA ARG A 94 6.49 -9.42 0.95
C ARG A 94 5.52 -8.30 1.29
N SER A 95 4.62 -7.97 0.38
CA SER A 95 3.71 -6.86 0.59
C SER A 95 2.74 -7.09 1.73
N LYS A 96 2.37 -8.34 1.99
CA LYS A 96 1.46 -8.60 3.09
C LYS A 96 2.11 -8.30 4.43
N ASN A 97 3.37 -8.65 4.56
CA ASN A 97 4.09 -8.33 5.79
C ASN A 97 4.32 -6.82 5.90
N ALA A 98 4.70 -6.19 4.79
CA ALA A 98 4.91 -4.75 4.78
C ALA A 98 3.63 -4.01 5.17
N ALA A 99 2.50 -4.47 4.65
CA ALA A 99 1.22 -3.84 4.93
C ALA A 99 0.82 -4.01 6.39
N ARG A 100 1.06 -5.21 6.92
CA ARG A 100 0.71 -5.47 8.31
C ARG A 100 1.50 -4.57 9.25
N ILE A 101 2.78 -4.41 8.97
CA ILE A 101 3.62 -3.56 9.79
C ILE A 101 3.10 -2.13 9.81
N LEU A 102 2.79 -1.60 8.63
CA LEU A 102 2.33 -0.21 8.56
C LEU A 102 0.94 -0.04 9.16
N ALA A 103 0.07 -1.00 8.95
CA ALA A 103 -1.27 -0.93 9.54
C ALA A 103 -1.18 -0.90 11.06
N GLU A 104 -0.26 -1.67 11.62
CA GLU A 104 -0.08 -1.67 13.07
C GLU A 104 0.48 -0.36 13.56
N LYS A 105 1.11 0.41 12.68
CA LYS A 105 1.61 1.73 13.05
C LYS A 105 0.60 2.83 12.79
N GLY A 106 -0.61 2.47 12.43
CA GLY A 106 -1.68 3.45 12.28
C GLY A 106 -1.97 3.92 10.87
N TYR A 107 -1.30 3.35 9.88
CA TYR A 107 -1.58 3.74 8.50
C TYR A 107 -2.78 2.99 7.94
N GLU A 108 -3.49 3.64 7.04
CA GLU A 108 -4.51 2.97 6.26
C GLU A 108 -3.81 2.41 5.03
N VAL A 109 -3.86 1.10 4.82
CA VAL A 109 -3.02 0.45 3.83
C VAL A 109 -3.83 -0.39 2.86
N VAL A 110 -3.50 -0.29 1.58
CA VAL A 110 -4.03 -1.14 0.54
C VAL A 110 -2.83 -1.81 -0.12
N GLU A 111 -2.88 -3.14 -0.29
CA GLU A 111 -1.76 -3.84 -0.93
C GLU A 111 -2.23 -4.51 -2.21
N LEU A 112 -1.37 -4.54 -3.20
CA LEU A 112 -1.64 -5.18 -4.48
C LEU A 112 -1.35 -6.66 -4.33
N GLY A 113 -2.39 -7.47 -4.27
CA GLY A 113 -2.24 -8.89 -3.95
C GLY A 113 -1.48 -9.69 -4.97
N THR A 114 -1.53 -9.29 -6.24
CA THR A 114 -0.82 -10.01 -7.28
C THR A 114 0.55 -9.41 -7.56
N GLY A 115 0.87 -8.31 -6.91
CA GLY A 115 2.18 -7.69 -7.02
C GLY A 115 2.47 -7.11 -8.39
N PHE A 116 3.70 -6.69 -8.55
CA PHE A 116 4.15 -6.11 -9.80
C PHE A 116 3.98 -7.09 -10.96
N ARG A 117 4.16 -8.37 -10.70
CA ARG A 117 3.95 -9.37 -11.75
C ARG A 117 2.53 -9.35 -12.26
N GLY A 118 1.57 -9.27 -11.36
CA GLY A 118 0.17 -9.19 -11.76
C GLY A 118 -0.16 -7.90 -12.47
N TRP A 119 0.52 -6.81 -12.09
CA TRP A 119 0.35 -5.54 -12.75
C TRP A 119 0.77 -5.64 -14.22
N VAL A 120 1.95 -6.25 -14.46
CA VAL A 120 2.45 -6.44 -15.80
C VAL A 120 1.58 -7.40 -16.59
N ALA A 121 1.13 -8.47 -15.96
CA ALA A 121 0.26 -9.44 -16.63
C ALA A 121 -1.07 -8.82 -17.02
N ALA A 122 -1.52 -7.83 -16.30
CA ALA A 122 -2.74 -7.10 -16.64
C ALA A 122 -2.50 -6.03 -17.69
N GLU A 123 -1.29 -5.98 -18.21
CA GLU A 123 -0.92 -5.06 -19.29
C GLU A 123 -1.03 -3.61 -18.90
N LYS A 124 -0.76 -3.32 -17.65
CA LYS A 124 -0.74 -1.97 -17.18
C LYS A 124 0.61 -1.33 -17.46
N GLU A 125 0.64 -0.03 -17.43
CA GLU A 125 1.84 0.72 -17.74
C GLU A 125 2.95 0.51 -16.72
N VAL A 126 4.19 0.50 -17.16
CA VAL A 126 5.35 0.35 -16.31
C VAL A 126 6.29 1.52 -16.54
N ALA A 127 6.80 2.08 -15.46
CA ALA A 127 7.76 3.16 -15.55
C ALA A 127 9.15 2.63 -15.28
N LYS A 128 10.14 3.36 -15.74
CA LYS A 128 11.51 3.02 -15.48
C LYS A 128 12.29 4.33 -15.48
N ASP A 129 13.23 4.44 -14.59
CA ASP A 129 14.01 5.66 -14.51
C ASP A 129 14.81 5.81 -15.78
N SER A 130 14.87 7.02 -16.29
CA SER A 130 15.65 7.23 -17.44
C SER A 130 17.10 7.17 -17.11
N ASN A 131 17.87 6.71 -18.06
CA ASN A 131 19.20 6.55 -17.81
C ASN A 131 19.93 7.78 -17.85
N LYS A 132 20.63 8.04 -16.95
CA LYS A 132 21.24 9.25 -16.83
C LYS A 132 22.52 9.30 -17.39
N GLU A 133 23.02 8.55 -17.85
CA GLU A 133 24.28 8.64 -18.26
C GLU A 133 24.47 9.11 -19.28
#